data_7913bb99c7337e831f7b1b7f4b703c1e
#
_entry.id   7913bb99c7337e831f7b1b7f4b703c1e
#
_cell.length_a   1.000
_cell.length_b   1.000
_cell.length_c   1.000
_cell.angle_alpha   90.00
_cell.angle_beta   90.00
_cell.angle_gamma   90.00
#
_symmetry.space_group_name_H-M   'P 1'
#
loop_
_entity.id
_entity.type
_entity.pdbx_description
1 polymer ?
#
loop_
_entity_poly.entity_id
_entity_poly.type
_entity_poly.pdbx_seq_one_letter_code
_entity_poly.pdbx_strand_id
1 'polypeptide(L)'
;MLPVAALAFLLLLSCFGGQAVRAQPSTGNSPRIEWEVKNRFRLFRNGADFQRHVDAAHGDGVLAAERRLAKESDGRGWARDIIERLCVDRTGRLLESCERDGEREIYLAPQDHRVGVTLAGTLPANEGCVWSFDDGDGHPRQVNAACDEEVSARLVSSRPTVASVDIVLPDGTALRLISEIVVRDVLIAGMGDSIAAGEGNPDRAVQLSDEGFCFKRFGGGEYYRPGRAGFRGNRSCTVMANDEMRAGEWAQQSARWLSGPCHRSLYSYQMRTALALAVENLHIAVTFIPLGCSGATINAGFLGSQRARECPGIGFACSGTVRSQISELTELLTAARRHQPDRSLDLVLLTIGANDILFSGLIANVMIEPGTERSLLSRGGIIASVEEAQTILDRELPGNFAKARAALKPLVGGSLSRVVYVTYGNPALAGPETPCPGGRDGF
;
A
#
# COMPACT_ATOMS: atom_id res chain seq x y z
N MET A 1 24.88 20.62 64.38
CA MET A 1 23.69 21.43 64.70
C MET A 1 23.78 22.74 63.96
N LEU A 2 23.12 22.88 62.85
CA LEU A 2 22.81 24.13 62.14
C LEU A 2 21.83 23.77 61.04
N PRO A 3 20.71 24.48 60.87
CA PRO A 3 19.68 24.10 59.92
C PRO A 3 19.94 24.62 58.50
N VAL A 4 19.55 23.83 57.54
CA VAL A 4 19.58 24.13 56.12
C VAL A 4 18.38 25.02 55.79
N ALA A 5 18.65 26.22 55.28
CA ALA A 5 17.64 27.14 54.76
C ALA A 5 17.18 26.71 53.38
N ALA A 6 15.88 26.45 53.21
CA ALA A 6 15.27 26.20 51.91
C ALA A 6 15.03 27.53 51.18
N LEU A 7 15.66 27.72 50.03
CA LEU A 7 15.41 28.82 49.12
C LEU A 7 14.32 28.42 48.13
N ALA A 8 13.11 28.97 48.33
CA ALA A 8 11.99 28.81 47.39
C ALA A 8 12.18 29.79 46.25
N PHE A 9 12.41 29.27 45.02
CA PHE A 9 12.43 30.04 43.79
C PHE A 9 11.00 30.05 43.20
N LEU A 10 10.32 31.19 43.32
CA LEU A 10 9.07 31.47 42.64
C LEU A 10 9.37 31.78 41.18
N LEU A 11 9.09 30.83 40.31
CA LEU A 11 9.00 31.06 38.88
C LEU A 11 7.61 31.58 38.51
N LEU A 12 7.52 32.85 38.19
CA LEU A 12 6.39 33.51 37.57
C LEU A 12 6.24 32.97 36.12
N LEU A 13 5.35 32.01 35.94
CA LEU A 13 4.85 31.64 34.60
C LEU A 13 3.81 32.69 34.17
N SER A 14 4.19 33.60 33.27
CA SER A 14 3.26 34.43 32.55
C SER A 14 2.45 33.57 31.58
N CYS A 15 1.21 33.27 31.93
CA CYS A 15 0.20 32.67 31.07
C CYS A 15 -0.14 33.62 29.95
N PHE A 16 0.42 33.40 28.74
CA PHE A 16 -0.20 33.89 27.52
C PHE A 16 -1.48 33.08 27.31
N GLY A 17 -2.59 33.70 27.67
CA GLY A 17 -3.92 33.18 27.42
C GLY A 17 -4.24 33.24 25.91
N GLY A 18 -3.85 32.20 25.18
CA GLY A 18 -4.46 31.89 23.91
C GLY A 18 -5.89 31.45 24.21
N GLN A 19 -6.87 32.28 23.90
CA GLN A 19 -8.28 31.88 23.91
C GLN A 19 -8.43 30.77 22.88
N ALA A 20 -8.47 29.53 23.35
CA ALA A 20 -9.00 28.41 22.59
C ALA A 20 -10.45 28.76 22.27
N VAL A 21 -10.72 29.07 21.02
CA VAL A 21 -12.10 29.14 20.50
C VAL A 21 -12.67 27.74 20.72
N ARG A 22 -13.39 27.59 21.84
CA ARG A 22 -14.24 26.40 22.07
C ARG A 22 -15.27 26.40 20.95
N ALA A 23 -15.12 25.49 19.99
CA ALA A 23 -16.22 25.11 19.13
C ALA A 23 -17.38 24.70 20.05
N GLN A 24 -18.45 25.47 20.07
CA GLN A 24 -19.70 25.07 20.71
C GLN A 24 -20.15 23.78 20.04
N PRO A 25 -20.59 22.75 20.77
CA PRO A 25 -21.23 21.61 20.19
C PRO A 25 -22.50 22.13 19.49
N SER A 26 -22.47 22.18 18.16
CA SER A 26 -23.65 22.49 17.35
C SER A 26 -24.68 21.42 17.64
N THR A 27 -25.82 21.82 18.15
CA THR A 27 -27.03 20.98 18.19
C THR A 27 -27.24 20.47 16.76
N GLY A 28 -27.29 19.16 16.55
CA GLY A 28 -27.08 18.43 15.30
C GLY A 28 -27.94 18.72 14.07
N ASN A 29 -28.51 19.91 13.95
CA ASN A 29 -29.45 20.28 12.88
C ASN A 29 -29.10 21.58 12.13
N SER A 30 -28.06 22.31 12.54
CA SER A 30 -27.68 23.56 11.82
C SER A 30 -26.98 23.26 10.50
N PRO A 31 -27.21 24.03 9.44
CA PRO A 31 -26.52 23.88 8.17
C PRO A 31 -25.00 24.02 8.35
N ARG A 32 -24.24 23.14 7.71
CA ARG A 32 -22.78 23.19 7.70
C ARG A 32 -22.22 22.65 6.40
N ILE A 33 -21.04 23.11 6.04
CA ILE A 33 -20.27 22.60 4.91
C ILE A 33 -19.59 21.29 5.34
N GLU A 34 -19.80 20.20 4.60
CA GLU A 34 -19.06 18.96 4.67
C GLU A 34 -18.30 18.73 3.36
N TRP A 35 -17.19 18.02 3.42
CA TRP A 35 -16.38 17.78 2.25
C TRP A 35 -15.60 16.47 2.32
N GLU A 36 -15.26 15.93 1.16
CA GLU A 36 -14.39 14.78 1.06
C GLU A 36 -13.48 14.86 -0.17
N VAL A 37 -12.29 14.30 -0.06
CA VAL A 37 -11.41 14.11 -1.22
C VAL A 37 -11.95 12.97 -2.07
N LYS A 38 -12.10 13.18 -3.37
CA LYS A 38 -12.55 12.14 -4.32
C LYS A 38 -11.37 11.29 -4.78
N ASN A 39 -11.62 10.01 -5.04
CA ASN A 39 -10.59 9.03 -5.45
C ASN A 39 -9.32 9.13 -4.59
N ARG A 40 -9.49 9.03 -3.27
CA ARG A 40 -8.47 9.27 -2.24
C ARG A 40 -7.25 8.36 -2.34
N PHE A 41 -7.40 7.14 -2.85
CA PHE A 41 -6.28 6.22 -3.06
C PHE A 41 -5.68 6.43 -4.44
N ARG A 42 -4.60 7.19 -4.52
CA ARG A 42 -4.10 7.74 -5.78
C ARG A 42 -3.45 6.74 -6.73
N LEU A 43 -3.19 5.50 -6.27
CA LEU A 43 -2.73 4.44 -7.16
C LEU A 43 -3.79 4.02 -8.20
N PHE A 44 -5.08 4.15 -7.88
CA PHE A 44 -6.17 3.87 -8.79
C PHE A 44 -6.39 5.03 -9.77
N ARG A 45 -6.46 4.71 -11.06
CA ARG A 45 -6.77 5.72 -12.10
C ARG A 45 -8.22 6.14 -12.09
N ASN A 46 -9.11 5.22 -11.74
CA ASN A 46 -10.55 5.42 -11.84
C ASN A 46 -11.17 5.55 -10.45
N GLY A 47 -11.87 6.65 -10.21
CA GLY A 47 -12.58 6.88 -8.95
C GLY A 47 -13.65 5.84 -8.66
N ALA A 48 -14.26 5.24 -9.69
CA ALA A 48 -15.22 4.15 -9.50
C ALA A 48 -14.58 2.90 -8.88
N ASP A 49 -13.30 2.60 -9.21
CA ASP A 49 -12.57 1.49 -8.59
C ASP A 49 -12.33 1.77 -7.10
N PHE A 50 -12.03 3.00 -6.73
CA PHE A 50 -11.91 3.40 -5.33
C PHE A 50 -13.26 3.38 -4.60
N GLN A 51 -14.32 3.89 -5.24
CA GLN A 51 -15.66 3.93 -4.66
C GLN A 51 -16.18 2.54 -4.32
N ARG A 52 -15.92 1.52 -5.15
CA ARG A 52 -16.23 0.12 -4.83
C ARG A 52 -15.63 -0.33 -3.50
N HIS A 53 -14.41 0.11 -3.16
CA HIS A 53 -13.78 -0.20 -1.86
C HIS A 53 -14.45 0.54 -0.70
N VAL A 54 -14.84 1.80 -0.91
CA VAL A 54 -15.60 2.58 0.08
C VAL A 54 -16.95 1.92 0.36
N ASP A 55 -17.69 1.56 -0.69
CA ASP A 55 -19.00 0.93 -0.58
C ASP A 55 -18.90 -0.45 0.08
N ALA A 56 -17.83 -1.20 -0.22
CA ALA A 56 -17.61 -2.49 0.38
C ALA A 56 -17.12 -2.44 1.84
N ALA A 57 -16.63 -1.31 2.33
CA ALA A 57 -16.02 -1.24 3.67
C ALA A 57 -17.07 -1.35 4.80
N HIS A 58 -18.20 -0.68 4.70
CA HIS A 58 -19.31 -0.71 5.69
C HIS A 58 -18.89 -0.62 7.16
N GLY A 59 -17.71 -0.08 7.47
CA GLY A 59 -17.17 -0.02 8.83
C GLY A 59 -16.54 -1.30 9.39
N ASP A 60 -16.60 -2.43 8.65
CA ASP A 60 -16.08 -3.73 9.12
C ASP A 60 -14.59 -3.94 8.82
N GLY A 61 -13.93 -2.93 8.26
CA GLY A 61 -12.53 -2.96 7.90
C GLY A 61 -12.22 -3.60 6.55
N VAL A 62 -10.98 -3.41 6.10
CA VAL A 62 -10.51 -3.72 4.74
C VAL A 62 -10.61 -5.21 4.37
N LEU A 63 -10.36 -6.11 5.30
CA LEU A 63 -10.45 -7.56 5.01
C LEU A 63 -11.89 -8.04 4.79
N ALA A 64 -12.85 -7.46 5.48
CA ALA A 64 -14.26 -7.75 5.23
C ALA A 64 -14.71 -7.18 3.89
N ALA A 65 -14.27 -5.95 3.55
CA ALA A 65 -14.48 -5.35 2.24
C ALA A 65 -13.92 -6.25 1.11
N GLU A 66 -12.68 -6.74 1.25
CA GLU A 66 -12.07 -7.64 0.26
C GLU A 66 -12.86 -8.93 0.04
N ARG A 67 -13.42 -9.52 1.10
CA ARG A 67 -14.28 -10.70 0.97
C ARG A 67 -15.57 -10.42 0.20
N ARG A 68 -16.15 -9.22 0.36
CA ARG A 68 -17.32 -8.78 -0.41
C ARG A 68 -16.96 -8.59 -1.88
N LEU A 69 -15.90 -7.83 -2.16
CA LEU A 69 -15.39 -7.60 -3.51
C LEU A 69 -14.96 -8.89 -4.23
N ALA A 70 -14.38 -9.86 -3.50
CA ALA A 70 -14.02 -11.16 -4.07
C ALA A 70 -15.25 -11.95 -4.51
N LYS A 71 -16.36 -11.89 -3.78
CA LYS A 71 -17.63 -12.53 -4.18
C LYS A 71 -18.21 -11.90 -5.45
N GLU A 72 -18.10 -10.60 -5.61
CA GLU A 72 -18.54 -9.88 -6.81
C GLU A 72 -17.66 -10.22 -8.03
N SER A 73 -16.40 -10.57 -7.81
CA SER A 73 -15.39 -10.87 -8.82
C SER A 73 -15.17 -12.38 -9.06
N ASP A 74 -16.19 -13.21 -9.02
CA ASP A 74 -16.14 -14.67 -9.22
C ASP A 74 -15.29 -15.45 -8.18
N GLY A 75 -15.01 -14.87 -7.03
CA GLY A 75 -14.23 -15.49 -5.95
C GLY A 75 -12.71 -15.47 -6.15
N ARG A 76 -12.20 -14.92 -7.26
CA ARG A 76 -10.75 -14.88 -7.58
C ARG A 76 -10.03 -13.62 -7.10
N GLY A 77 -10.74 -12.75 -6.41
CA GLY A 77 -10.21 -11.49 -5.89
C GLY A 77 -10.46 -10.30 -6.82
N TRP A 78 -10.56 -9.13 -6.21
CA TRP A 78 -10.91 -7.87 -6.86
C TRP A 78 -9.77 -7.28 -7.71
N ALA A 79 -8.52 -7.57 -7.37
CA ALA A 79 -7.36 -6.98 -8.02
C ALA A 79 -7.24 -7.36 -9.50
N ARG A 80 -7.74 -8.52 -9.90
CA ARG A 80 -7.72 -8.99 -11.27
C ARG A 80 -8.35 -7.99 -12.25
N ASP A 81 -9.40 -7.33 -11.83
CA ASP A 81 -10.18 -6.46 -12.71
C ASP A 81 -9.59 -5.06 -12.82
N ILE A 82 -8.71 -4.66 -11.91
CA ILE A 82 -8.16 -3.30 -11.84
C ILE A 82 -6.65 -3.21 -12.03
N ILE A 83 -5.93 -4.33 -12.03
CA ILE A 83 -4.45 -4.34 -12.11
C ILE A 83 -3.90 -3.57 -13.32
N GLU A 84 -4.65 -3.48 -14.42
CA GLU A 84 -4.25 -2.74 -15.61
C GLU A 84 -4.67 -1.26 -15.59
N ARG A 85 -5.44 -0.85 -14.57
CA ARG A 85 -5.94 0.52 -14.38
C ARG A 85 -5.29 1.22 -13.19
N LEU A 86 -3.98 1.02 -13.03
CA LEU A 86 -3.18 1.60 -11.97
C LEU A 86 -2.17 2.61 -12.51
N CYS A 87 -1.67 3.49 -11.65
CA CYS A 87 -0.61 4.46 -12.00
C CYS A 87 0.78 3.81 -12.05
N VAL A 88 0.87 2.64 -12.68
CA VAL A 88 2.12 1.89 -12.91
C VAL A 88 2.24 1.49 -14.38
N ASP A 89 3.46 1.20 -14.81
CA ASP A 89 3.72 0.57 -16.10
C ASP A 89 3.53 -0.97 -16.05
N ARG A 90 3.74 -1.65 -17.17
CA ARG A 90 3.59 -3.11 -17.28
C ARG A 90 4.57 -3.92 -16.41
N THR A 91 5.62 -3.29 -15.88
CA THR A 91 6.60 -3.91 -14.98
C THR A 91 6.29 -3.64 -13.51
N GLY A 92 5.24 -2.85 -13.24
CA GLY A 92 4.84 -2.44 -11.89
C GLY A 92 5.66 -1.28 -11.33
N ARG A 93 6.35 -0.50 -12.20
CA ARG A 93 7.01 0.74 -11.80
C ARG A 93 6.02 1.90 -11.86
N LEU A 94 6.10 2.79 -10.88
CA LEU A 94 5.26 3.99 -10.85
C LEU A 94 5.50 4.86 -12.08
N LEU A 95 4.41 5.37 -12.64
CA LEU A 95 4.45 6.39 -13.70
C LEU A 95 4.76 7.76 -13.07
N GLU A 96 5.59 8.57 -13.73
CA GLU A 96 5.84 9.94 -13.30
C GLU A 96 4.55 10.77 -13.40
N SER A 97 3.83 10.63 -14.52
CA SER A 97 2.50 11.21 -14.70
C SER A 97 1.47 10.14 -15.01
N CYS A 98 0.28 10.30 -14.47
CA CYS A 98 -0.81 9.36 -14.59
C CYS A 98 -2.10 10.10 -14.97
N GLU A 99 -2.88 9.52 -15.85
CA GLU A 99 -4.24 9.97 -16.13
C GLU A 99 -5.17 9.37 -15.08
N ARG A 100 -5.83 10.23 -14.30
CA ARG A 100 -6.80 9.85 -13.26
C ARG A 100 -8.10 10.61 -13.47
N ASP A 101 -9.20 9.87 -13.51
CA ASP A 101 -10.54 10.42 -13.75
C ASP A 101 -10.58 11.38 -14.96
N GLY A 102 -9.84 11.03 -16.03
CA GLY A 102 -9.77 11.80 -17.27
C GLY A 102 -8.79 12.97 -17.25
N GLU A 103 -8.06 13.19 -16.16
CA GLU A 103 -7.09 14.28 -16.05
C GLU A 103 -5.67 13.77 -15.78
N ARG A 104 -4.70 14.42 -16.41
CA ARG A 104 -3.29 14.06 -16.28
C ARG A 104 -2.67 14.81 -15.09
N GLU A 105 -2.06 14.08 -14.18
CA GLU A 105 -1.41 14.64 -12.99
C GLU A 105 -0.02 14.03 -12.77
N ILE A 106 0.84 14.73 -12.02
CA ILE A 106 2.10 14.18 -11.52
C ILE A 106 1.78 13.29 -10.31
N TYR A 107 2.09 11.98 -10.44
CA TYR A 107 1.65 11.02 -9.45
C TYR A 107 2.19 11.29 -8.04
N LEU A 108 3.50 11.53 -7.87
CA LEU A 108 4.12 11.72 -6.55
C LEU A 108 4.03 13.15 -6.02
N ALA A 109 3.67 14.13 -6.86
CA ALA A 109 3.62 15.53 -6.51
C ALA A 109 2.39 16.21 -7.13
N PRO A 110 1.17 15.84 -6.68
CA PRO A 110 -0.06 16.43 -7.19
C PRO A 110 -0.15 17.90 -6.82
N GLN A 111 -0.56 18.73 -7.77
CA GLN A 111 -0.76 20.16 -7.55
C GLN A 111 -2.04 20.45 -6.77
N ASP A 112 -3.06 19.68 -7.05
CA ASP A 112 -4.39 19.80 -6.46
C ASP A 112 -5.07 18.44 -6.32
N HIS A 113 -6.22 18.44 -5.65
CA HIS A 113 -7.09 17.26 -5.50
C HIS A 113 -8.53 17.65 -5.83
N ARG A 114 -9.28 16.70 -6.41
CA ARG A 114 -10.70 16.82 -6.57
C ARG A 114 -11.40 16.60 -5.22
N VAL A 115 -12.20 17.57 -4.80
CA VAL A 115 -12.96 17.56 -3.54
C VAL A 115 -14.43 17.68 -3.86
N GLY A 116 -15.26 16.83 -3.28
CA GLY A 116 -16.71 16.99 -3.24
C GLY A 116 -17.08 17.76 -2.00
N VAL A 117 -17.91 18.79 -2.16
CA VAL A 117 -18.39 19.64 -1.08
C VAL A 117 -19.90 19.63 -1.06
N THR A 118 -20.49 19.44 0.11
CA THR A 118 -21.93 19.34 0.31
C THR A 118 -22.40 20.18 1.50
N LEU A 119 -23.69 20.44 1.58
CA LEU A 119 -24.32 20.98 2.77
C LEU A 119 -24.97 19.85 3.57
N ALA A 120 -24.68 19.80 4.85
CA ALA A 120 -25.31 18.90 5.81
C ALA A 120 -26.15 19.68 6.82
N GLY A 121 -27.11 19.01 7.45
CA GLY A 121 -28.04 19.62 8.38
C GLY A 121 -29.35 20.03 7.72
N THR A 122 -30.22 20.73 8.47
CA THR A 122 -31.51 21.18 7.96
C THR A 122 -31.33 22.51 7.25
N LEU A 123 -31.56 22.52 5.95
CA LEU A 123 -31.49 23.72 5.13
C LEU A 123 -32.83 24.51 5.24
N PRO A 124 -32.77 25.84 5.27
CA PRO A 124 -33.97 26.68 5.11
C PRO A 124 -34.55 26.51 3.69
N ALA A 125 -35.80 26.96 3.48
CA ALA A 125 -36.32 27.10 2.14
C ALA A 125 -35.41 28.05 1.34
N ASN A 126 -35.01 27.64 0.14
CA ASN A 126 -33.98 28.33 -0.64
C ASN A 126 -34.30 28.26 -2.15
N GLU A 127 -33.71 29.18 -2.92
CA GLU A 127 -33.77 29.24 -4.38
C GLU A 127 -32.50 28.71 -5.06
N GLY A 128 -31.48 28.34 -4.29
CA GLY A 128 -30.22 27.82 -4.76
C GLY A 128 -29.04 28.25 -3.90
N CYS A 129 -27.85 27.76 -4.25
CA CYS A 129 -26.61 28.01 -3.55
C CYS A 129 -25.53 28.57 -4.48
N VAL A 130 -24.81 29.60 -4.00
CA VAL A 130 -23.65 30.18 -4.68
C VAL A 130 -22.40 29.80 -3.87
N TRP A 131 -21.64 28.86 -4.38
CA TRP A 131 -20.40 28.42 -3.78
C TRP A 131 -19.23 29.29 -4.24
N SER A 132 -18.26 29.56 -3.36
CA SER A 132 -17.03 30.27 -3.67
C SER A 132 -15.86 29.58 -2.99
N PHE A 133 -14.78 29.33 -3.74
CA PHE A 133 -13.54 28.71 -3.30
C PHE A 133 -12.38 29.67 -3.51
N ASP A 134 -11.75 30.10 -2.41
CA ASP A 134 -10.65 31.05 -2.41
C ASP A 134 -9.38 30.37 -1.88
N ASP A 135 -8.40 30.17 -2.76
CA ASP A 135 -7.08 29.61 -2.44
C ASP A 135 -6.08 30.70 -1.98
N GLY A 136 -6.56 31.94 -1.76
CA GLY A 136 -5.73 33.08 -1.37
C GLY A 136 -4.92 33.69 -2.52
N ASP A 137 -5.28 33.39 -3.77
CA ASP A 137 -4.64 33.95 -4.98
C ASP A 137 -5.34 35.21 -5.51
N GLY A 138 -6.41 35.66 -4.85
CA GLY A 138 -7.21 36.82 -5.23
C GLY A 138 -8.23 36.55 -6.34
N HIS A 139 -8.38 35.29 -6.76
CA HIS A 139 -9.30 34.89 -7.82
C HIS A 139 -10.25 33.77 -7.34
N PRO A 140 -11.22 34.06 -6.46
CA PRO A 140 -12.15 33.03 -5.97
C PRO A 140 -12.99 32.47 -7.12
N ARG A 141 -13.06 31.14 -7.16
CA ARG A 141 -13.84 30.40 -8.16
C ARG A 141 -15.27 30.25 -7.64
N GLN A 142 -16.26 30.64 -8.44
CA GLN A 142 -17.69 30.54 -8.08
C GLN A 142 -18.38 29.43 -8.86
N VAL A 143 -19.31 28.73 -8.19
CA VAL A 143 -20.16 27.70 -8.77
C VAL A 143 -21.59 27.88 -8.24
N ASN A 144 -22.53 27.94 -9.14
CA ASN A 144 -23.98 27.94 -8.80
C ASN A 144 -24.48 26.49 -8.88
N ALA A 145 -25.17 26.03 -7.85
CA ALA A 145 -25.75 24.69 -7.78
C ALA A 145 -27.00 24.66 -6.93
N ALA A 146 -27.81 23.62 -7.04
CA ALA A 146 -28.85 23.35 -6.05
C ALA A 146 -28.17 23.05 -4.69
N CYS A 147 -28.81 23.47 -3.60
CA CYS A 147 -28.22 23.38 -2.27
C CYS A 147 -28.09 21.93 -1.75
N ASP A 148 -28.84 21.01 -2.33
CA ASP A 148 -28.78 19.55 -2.04
C ASP A 148 -27.85 18.78 -2.97
N GLU A 149 -27.23 19.45 -3.96
CA GLU A 149 -26.25 18.84 -4.86
C GLU A 149 -24.82 18.93 -4.31
N GLU A 150 -24.03 17.91 -4.61
CA GLU A 150 -22.58 17.93 -4.36
C GLU A 150 -21.89 18.80 -5.42
N VAL A 151 -21.09 19.76 -4.97
CA VAL A 151 -20.24 20.58 -5.82
C VAL A 151 -18.83 20.00 -5.85
N SER A 152 -18.30 19.70 -7.05
CA SER A 152 -16.94 19.25 -7.24
C SER A 152 -16.00 20.44 -7.49
N ALA A 153 -14.96 20.57 -6.68
CA ALA A 153 -13.93 21.58 -6.82
C ALA A 153 -12.53 20.95 -6.86
N ARG A 154 -11.58 21.57 -7.58
CA ARG A 154 -10.16 21.22 -7.47
C ARG A 154 -9.51 22.19 -6.52
N LEU A 155 -8.96 21.66 -5.43
CA LEU A 155 -8.35 22.44 -4.36
C LEU A 155 -6.86 22.16 -4.30
N VAL A 156 -6.08 23.23 -4.11
CA VAL A 156 -4.61 23.16 -4.09
C VAL A 156 -4.15 22.28 -2.92
N SER A 157 -3.17 21.41 -3.19
CA SER A 157 -2.61 20.52 -2.18
C SER A 157 -1.87 21.28 -1.08
N SER A 158 -2.07 20.89 0.17
CA SER A 158 -1.31 21.38 1.34
C SER A 158 -1.42 22.87 1.66
N ARG A 159 -2.39 23.57 1.05
CA ARG A 159 -2.76 24.94 1.41
C ARG A 159 -4.24 25.02 1.80
N PRO A 160 -4.60 25.90 2.73
CA PRO A 160 -6.01 26.10 3.04
C PRO A 160 -6.73 26.80 1.87
N THR A 161 -7.91 26.28 1.54
CA THR A 161 -8.89 26.94 0.67
C THR A 161 -10.06 27.36 1.53
N VAL A 162 -10.48 28.62 1.45
CA VAL A 162 -11.69 29.08 2.11
C VAL A 162 -12.87 28.76 1.20
N ALA A 163 -13.68 27.78 1.60
CA ALA A 163 -14.95 27.47 0.95
C ALA A 163 -16.05 28.27 1.63
N SER A 164 -16.82 29.03 0.88
CA SER A 164 -18.04 29.69 1.36
C SER A 164 -19.22 29.36 0.46
N VAL A 165 -20.41 29.37 1.05
CA VAL A 165 -21.67 29.20 0.33
C VAL A 165 -22.67 30.21 0.80
N ASP A 166 -23.30 30.91 -0.15
CA ASP A 166 -24.44 31.77 0.07
C ASP A 166 -25.71 31.00 -0.33
N ILE A 167 -26.53 30.64 0.67
CA ILE A 167 -27.82 30.00 0.49
C ILE A 167 -28.84 31.11 0.23
N VAL A 168 -29.34 31.20 -0.99
CA VAL A 168 -30.27 32.26 -1.40
C VAL A 168 -31.68 31.93 -0.88
N LEU A 169 -32.20 32.80 -0.03
CA LEU A 169 -33.53 32.65 0.57
C LEU A 169 -34.62 33.26 -0.33
N PRO A 170 -35.91 32.84 -0.18
CA PRO A 170 -37.02 33.33 -1.01
C PRO A 170 -37.28 34.84 -0.90
N ASP A 171 -36.78 35.49 0.16
CA ASP A 171 -36.89 36.95 0.32
C ASP A 171 -35.71 37.72 -0.35
N GLY A 172 -34.85 37.02 -1.05
CA GLY A 172 -33.67 37.57 -1.72
C GLY A 172 -32.46 37.80 -0.80
N THR A 173 -32.55 37.49 0.49
CA THR A 173 -31.40 37.53 1.40
C THR A 173 -30.58 36.26 1.27
N ALA A 174 -29.37 36.23 1.83
CA ALA A 174 -28.50 35.05 1.81
C ALA A 174 -28.04 34.66 3.22
N LEU A 175 -28.09 33.34 3.50
CA LEU A 175 -27.43 32.76 4.66
C LEU A 175 -26.05 32.29 4.23
N ARG A 176 -24.98 32.90 4.78
CA ARG A 176 -23.60 32.57 4.45
C ARG A 176 -23.00 31.59 5.42
N LEU A 177 -22.41 30.49 4.89
CA LEU A 177 -21.60 29.56 5.65
C LEU A 177 -20.17 29.62 5.10
N ILE A 178 -19.20 29.39 5.99
CA ILE A 178 -17.77 29.41 5.64
C ILE A 178 -17.10 28.21 6.31
N SER A 179 -16.21 27.55 5.59
CA SER A 179 -15.35 26.46 6.09
C SER A 179 -13.97 26.58 5.47
N GLU A 180 -12.95 26.28 6.24
CA GLU A 180 -11.59 26.09 5.72
C GLU A 180 -11.38 24.63 5.35
N ILE A 181 -10.92 24.39 4.13
CA ILE A 181 -10.64 23.05 3.59
C ILE A 181 -9.12 22.94 3.40
N VAL A 182 -8.52 21.95 4.05
CA VAL A 182 -7.09 21.63 3.91
C VAL A 182 -6.95 20.18 3.47
N VAL A 183 -6.66 19.97 2.19
CA VAL A 183 -6.40 18.61 1.66
C VAL A 183 -4.97 18.23 1.97
N ARG A 184 -4.79 17.17 2.73
CA ARG A 184 -3.48 16.58 3.01
C ARG A 184 -3.24 15.37 2.11
N ASP A 185 -2.15 15.38 1.34
CA ASP A 185 -1.67 14.22 0.58
C ASP A 185 -0.59 13.49 1.38
N VAL A 186 -0.92 12.30 1.87
CA VAL A 186 -0.04 11.44 2.66
C VAL A 186 0.79 10.56 1.74
N LEU A 187 2.11 10.74 1.73
CA LEU A 187 3.04 9.95 0.92
C LEU A 187 3.60 8.78 1.74
N ILE A 188 3.23 7.56 1.33
CA ILE A 188 3.59 6.32 2.02
C ILE A 188 4.47 5.46 1.12
N ALA A 189 5.61 4.99 1.63
CA ALA A 189 6.42 3.97 0.97
C ALA A 189 6.27 2.61 1.66
N GLY A 190 5.97 1.58 0.88
CA GLY A 190 5.98 0.19 1.32
C GLY A 190 7.27 -0.49 0.86
N MET A 191 8.10 -0.95 1.80
CA MET A 191 9.43 -1.50 1.55
C MET A 191 9.63 -2.84 2.26
N GLY A 192 10.58 -3.63 1.78
CA GLY A 192 10.99 -4.86 2.43
C GLY A 192 11.02 -6.08 1.51
N ASP A 193 10.74 -7.24 2.08
CA ASP A 193 10.89 -8.55 1.45
C ASP A 193 9.57 -9.12 0.88
N SER A 194 9.43 -10.45 0.87
CA SER A 194 8.27 -11.17 0.34
C SER A 194 6.97 -10.85 1.09
N ILE A 195 7.03 -10.68 2.41
CA ILE A 195 5.85 -10.33 3.22
C ILE A 195 5.39 -8.90 2.88
N ALA A 196 6.34 -7.99 2.73
CA ALA A 196 6.08 -6.62 2.28
C ALA A 196 5.52 -6.56 0.85
N ALA A 197 6.01 -7.43 -0.04
CA ALA A 197 5.56 -7.53 -1.43
C ALA A 197 4.16 -8.17 -1.57
N GLY A 198 3.75 -9.02 -0.63
CA GLY A 198 2.51 -9.80 -0.69
C GLY A 198 2.67 -11.13 -1.42
N GLU A 199 3.86 -11.74 -1.35
CA GLU A 199 4.14 -13.07 -1.91
C GLU A 199 3.08 -14.09 -1.49
N GLY A 200 2.67 -14.95 -2.41
CA GLY A 200 1.62 -15.94 -2.18
C GLY A 200 0.20 -15.46 -2.52
N ASN A 201 0.00 -14.15 -2.71
CA ASN A 201 -1.29 -13.56 -3.05
C ASN A 201 -1.21 -12.78 -4.37
N PRO A 202 -1.09 -13.42 -5.54
CA PRO A 202 -1.03 -12.72 -6.82
C PRO A 202 -2.33 -11.96 -7.10
N ASP A 203 -2.23 -10.85 -7.82
CA ASP A 203 -3.37 -10.01 -8.18
C ASP A 203 -4.37 -10.72 -9.12
N ARG A 204 -3.85 -11.62 -9.94
CA ARG A 204 -4.65 -12.62 -10.63
C ARG A 204 -4.09 -14.00 -10.28
N ALA A 205 -4.87 -14.76 -9.53
CA ALA A 205 -4.51 -16.12 -9.16
C ALA A 205 -4.47 -17.05 -10.38
N VAL A 206 -3.65 -18.10 -10.29
CA VAL A 206 -3.66 -19.19 -11.25
C VAL A 206 -5.07 -19.81 -11.27
N GLN A 207 -5.59 -20.07 -12.44
CA GLN A 207 -6.84 -20.79 -12.56
C GLN A 207 -6.65 -22.22 -12.10
N LEU A 208 -7.34 -22.58 -11.01
CA LEU A 208 -7.46 -23.97 -10.58
C LEU A 208 -8.38 -24.68 -11.57
N SER A 209 -7.89 -25.75 -12.19
CA SER A 209 -8.75 -26.76 -12.82
C SER A 209 -8.89 -27.94 -11.88
N ASP A 210 -9.90 -28.80 -12.10
CA ASP A 210 -10.05 -30.06 -11.38
C ASP A 210 -8.80 -30.95 -11.53
N GLU A 211 -7.95 -30.64 -12.48
CA GLU A 211 -6.69 -31.29 -12.79
C GLU A 211 -5.47 -30.73 -12.05
N GLY A 212 -5.60 -29.67 -11.22
CA GLY A 212 -4.52 -29.07 -10.44
C GLY A 212 -3.57 -28.16 -11.25
N PHE A 213 -2.44 -27.82 -10.67
CA PHE A 213 -1.45 -26.92 -11.27
C PHE A 213 -0.44 -27.65 -12.14
N CYS A 214 0.00 -26.97 -13.21
CA CYS A 214 1.15 -27.38 -14.01
C CYS A 214 2.41 -26.64 -13.59
N PHE A 215 3.48 -27.38 -13.30
CA PHE A 215 4.79 -26.85 -13.00
C PHE A 215 5.80 -27.22 -14.09
N LYS A 216 6.73 -26.33 -14.40
CA LYS A 216 7.82 -26.66 -15.31
C LYS A 216 8.84 -27.54 -14.60
N ARG A 217 9.27 -28.64 -15.22
CA ARG A 217 10.30 -29.50 -14.69
C ARG A 217 11.65 -28.78 -14.66
N PHE A 218 12.35 -28.84 -13.54
CA PHE A 218 13.69 -28.30 -13.43
C PHE A 218 14.62 -29.04 -14.41
N GLY A 219 15.28 -28.30 -15.28
CA GLY A 219 16.20 -28.87 -16.28
C GLY A 219 15.55 -29.44 -17.54
N GLY A 220 14.23 -29.31 -17.73
CA GLY A 220 13.52 -29.79 -18.93
C GLY A 220 12.49 -28.79 -19.48
N GLY A 221 12.07 -29.00 -20.71
CA GLY A 221 10.98 -28.23 -21.36
C GLY A 221 9.57 -28.68 -20.98
N GLU A 222 9.45 -29.76 -20.22
CA GLU A 222 8.17 -30.40 -19.90
C GLU A 222 7.49 -29.79 -18.68
N TYR A 223 6.17 -29.75 -18.73
CA TYR A 223 5.32 -29.37 -17.60
C TYR A 223 4.71 -30.62 -16.96
N TYR A 224 4.57 -30.62 -15.64
CA TYR A 224 4.02 -31.73 -14.90
C TYR A 224 3.18 -31.26 -13.71
N ARG A 225 2.31 -32.14 -13.20
CA ARG A 225 1.56 -31.97 -11.96
C ARG A 225 2.23 -32.78 -10.85
N PRO A 226 2.73 -32.18 -9.76
CA PRO A 226 3.31 -32.93 -8.66
C PRO A 226 2.21 -33.71 -7.92
N GLY A 227 2.55 -34.94 -7.49
CA GLY A 227 1.60 -35.83 -6.81
C GLY A 227 1.08 -35.29 -5.46
N ARG A 228 1.75 -34.31 -4.88
CA ARG A 228 1.38 -33.71 -3.58
C ARG A 228 0.32 -32.58 -3.68
N ALA A 229 -0.07 -32.18 -4.87
CA ALA A 229 -1.08 -31.14 -5.07
C ALA A 229 -2.53 -31.68 -4.93
N GLY A 230 -2.74 -32.80 -4.25
CA GLY A 230 -4.06 -33.44 -4.11
C GLY A 230 -4.59 -34.12 -5.37
N PHE A 231 -3.84 -34.02 -6.46
CA PHE A 231 -4.23 -34.55 -7.77
C PHE A 231 -3.95 -36.07 -7.89
N ARG A 232 -4.96 -36.83 -8.25
CA ARG A 232 -4.89 -38.29 -8.40
C ARG A 232 -4.93 -38.77 -9.86
N GLY A 233 -4.99 -37.85 -10.84
CA GLY A 233 -5.11 -38.17 -12.26
C GLY A 233 -3.80 -38.13 -13.05
N ASN A 234 -3.92 -37.89 -14.35
CA ASN A 234 -2.77 -37.80 -15.25
C ASN A 234 -1.86 -36.62 -14.89
N ARG A 235 -0.58 -36.92 -14.69
CA ARG A 235 0.44 -35.92 -14.33
C ARG A 235 0.96 -35.12 -15.50
N SER A 236 0.64 -35.47 -16.74
CA SER A 236 1.04 -34.69 -17.90
C SER A 236 0.10 -33.48 -18.10
N CYS A 237 0.69 -32.35 -18.47
CA CYS A 237 -0.06 -31.14 -18.79
C CYS A 237 -0.23 -31.07 -20.32
N THR A 238 -1.25 -31.72 -20.83
CA THR A 238 -1.50 -31.87 -22.27
C THR A 238 -1.69 -30.56 -23.03
N VAL A 239 -2.23 -29.54 -22.36
CA VAL A 239 -2.38 -28.17 -22.91
C VAL A 239 -1.02 -27.53 -23.26
N MET A 240 0.05 -28.10 -22.76
CA MET A 240 1.42 -27.62 -22.93
C MET A 240 2.21 -28.39 -24.00
N ALA A 241 1.56 -29.11 -24.89
CA ALA A 241 2.25 -29.94 -25.88
C ALA A 241 2.84 -29.16 -27.05
N ASN A 242 2.37 -27.95 -27.31
CA ASN A 242 2.78 -27.11 -28.44
C ASN A 242 3.38 -25.78 -27.93
N ASP A 243 4.61 -25.43 -28.33
CA ASP A 243 5.34 -24.29 -27.77
C ASP A 243 4.71 -22.92 -28.05
N GLU A 244 4.02 -22.74 -29.16
CA GLU A 244 3.33 -21.49 -29.50
C GLU A 244 2.01 -21.32 -28.72
N MET A 245 1.26 -22.39 -28.55
CA MET A 245 0.05 -22.41 -27.71
C MET A 245 0.39 -22.23 -26.23
N ARG A 246 1.52 -22.77 -25.78
CA ARG A 246 2.02 -22.67 -24.42
C ARG A 246 2.24 -21.23 -23.97
N ALA A 247 2.80 -20.37 -24.84
CA ALA A 247 3.09 -18.98 -24.48
C ALA A 247 1.81 -18.16 -24.23
N GLY A 248 0.80 -18.30 -25.07
CA GLY A 248 -0.47 -17.59 -24.96
C GLY A 248 -1.33 -18.10 -23.80
N GLU A 249 -1.53 -19.40 -23.68
CA GLU A 249 -2.36 -19.99 -22.62
C GLU A 249 -1.71 -19.90 -21.25
N TRP A 250 -0.38 -20.11 -21.15
CA TRP A 250 0.35 -19.92 -19.91
C TRP A 250 0.29 -18.47 -19.44
N ALA A 251 0.45 -17.50 -20.32
CA ALA A 251 0.31 -16.09 -19.99
C ALA A 251 -1.12 -15.73 -19.50
N GLN A 252 -2.14 -16.45 -19.99
CA GLN A 252 -3.51 -16.27 -19.53
C GLN A 252 -3.82 -17.00 -18.20
N GLN A 253 -3.20 -18.14 -17.97
CA GLN A 253 -3.46 -19.00 -16.80
C GLN A 253 -2.47 -18.79 -15.66
N SER A 254 -1.27 -18.25 -15.91
CA SER A 254 -0.27 -17.99 -14.88
C SER A 254 -0.73 -16.90 -13.91
N ALA A 255 -0.18 -16.94 -12.69
CA ALA A 255 -0.33 -15.86 -11.73
C ALA A 255 0.16 -14.54 -12.33
N ARG A 256 -0.52 -13.44 -12.06
CA ARG A 256 -0.07 -12.10 -12.41
C ARG A 256 0.08 -11.27 -11.16
N TRP A 257 1.10 -10.45 -11.17
CA TRP A 257 1.51 -9.57 -10.09
C TRP A 257 1.50 -8.12 -10.59
N LEU A 258 1.26 -7.18 -9.68
CA LEU A 258 1.52 -5.76 -9.92
C LEU A 258 2.95 -5.55 -10.47
N SER A 259 3.90 -6.32 -9.95
CA SER A 259 5.27 -6.41 -10.47
C SER A 259 5.77 -7.85 -10.42
N GLY A 260 5.86 -8.51 -11.57
CA GLY A 260 6.42 -9.86 -11.70
C GLY A 260 7.87 -9.97 -11.21
N PRO A 261 8.80 -9.04 -11.56
CA PRO A 261 10.18 -9.08 -11.07
C PRO A 261 10.32 -9.09 -9.55
N CYS A 262 9.37 -8.53 -8.80
CA CYS A 262 9.36 -8.46 -7.34
C CYS A 262 8.23 -9.24 -6.67
N HIS A 263 7.32 -9.85 -7.44
CA HIS A 263 6.07 -10.44 -6.92
C HIS A 263 5.30 -9.48 -6.01
N ARG A 264 5.24 -8.19 -6.41
CA ARG A 264 4.41 -7.19 -5.71
C ARG A 264 2.94 -7.43 -5.99
N SER A 265 2.12 -7.28 -4.97
CA SER A 265 0.67 -7.50 -5.06
C SER A 265 -0.12 -6.37 -4.39
N LEU A 266 -1.29 -6.09 -4.95
CA LEU A 266 -2.32 -5.24 -4.34
C LEU A 266 -2.85 -5.82 -3.03
N TYR A 267 -2.64 -7.12 -2.79
CA TYR A 267 -3.02 -7.80 -1.55
C TYR A 267 -1.93 -7.76 -0.47
N SER A 268 -0.79 -7.07 -0.70
CA SER A 268 0.20 -6.88 0.35
C SER A 268 -0.40 -6.12 1.54
N TYR A 269 0.05 -6.42 2.77
CA TYR A 269 -0.44 -5.71 3.95
C TYR A 269 -0.17 -4.20 3.86
N GLN A 270 0.93 -3.80 3.22
CA GLN A 270 1.31 -2.41 3.05
C GLN A 270 0.32 -1.66 2.15
N MET A 271 -0.06 -2.29 1.04
CA MET A 271 -1.08 -1.76 0.13
C MET A 271 -2.44 -1.67 0.83
N ARG A 272 -2.83 -2.73 1.56
CA ARG A 272 -4.07 -2.76 2.34
C ARG A 272 -4.12 -1.67 3.40
N THR A 273 -3.00 -1.43 4.10
CA THR A 273 -2.90 -0.35 5.08
C THR A 273 -3.08 1.03 4.43
N ALA A 274 -2.41 1.27 3.31
CA ALA A 274 -2.53 2.53 2.58
C ALA A 274 -3.96 2.75 2.02
N LEU A 275 -4.57 1.69 1.49
CA LEU A 275 -5.96 1.71 1.02
C LEU A 275 -6.95 1.94 2.18
N ALA A 276 -6.76 1.27 3.32
CA ALA A 276 -7.60 1.45 4.50
C ALA A 276 -7.55 2.90 5.01
N LEU A 277 -6.35 3.50 5.08
CA LEU A 277 -6.19 4.90 5.44
C LEU A 277 -6.99 5.82 4.51
N ALA A 278 -6.98 5.56 3.20
CA ALA A 278 -7.74 6.34 2.24
C ALA A 278 -9.26 6.13 2.39
N VAL A 279 -9.72 4.91 2.67
CA VAL A 279 -11.15 4.59 2.86
C VAL A 279 -11.69 5.22 4.13
N GLU A 280 -10.94 5.13 5.23
CA GLU A 280 -11.39 5.56 6.55
C GLU A 280 -11.30 7.07 6.79
N ASN A 281 -10.50 7.81 6.00
CA ASN A 281 -10.28 9.24 6.20
C ASN A 281 -10.72 10.05 4.99
N LEU A 282 -11.84 10.75 5.14
CA LEU A 282 -12.46 11.52 4.06
C LEU A 282 -11.61 12.70 3.58
N HIS A 283 -10.77 13.26 4.44
CA HIS A 283 -10.06 14.53 4.24
C HIS A 283 -8.60 14.39 3.80
N ILE A 284 -8.15 13.15 3.52
CA ILE A 284 -6.79 12.92 3.05
C ILE A 284 -6.78 12.21 1.69
N ALA A 285 -5.79 12.52 0.87
CA ALA A 285 -5.38 11.68 -0.24
C ALA A 285 -4.19 10.80 0.20
N VAL A 286 -4.08 9.60 -0.36
CA VAL A 286 -2.98 8.68 -0.08
C VAL A 286 -2.24 8.36 -1.36
N THR A 287 -1.00 8.81 -1.45
CA THR A 287 -0.05 8.47 -2.51
C THR A 287 0.85 7.34 -2.01
N PHE A 288 0.78 6.17 -2.66
CA PHE A 288 1.51 4.97 -2.22
C PHE A 288 2.63 4.57 -3.18
N ILE A 289 3.81 4.26 -2.63
CA ILE A 289 5.00 3.79 -3.36
C ILE A 289 5.26 2.33 -3.00
N PRO A 290 4.87 1.33 -3.82
CA PRO A 290 5.12 -0.08 -3.57
C PRO A 290 6.54 -0.45 -3.99
N LEU A 291 7.44 -0.71 -3.05
CA LEU A 291 8.83 -1.10 -3.31
C LEU A 291 9.21 -2.47 -2.77
N GLY A 292 8.40 -3.10 -1.92
CA GLY A 292 8.64 -4.44 -1.41
C GLY A 292 9.03 -5.41 -2.54
N CYS A 293 10.01 -6.29 -2.32
CA CYS A 293 10.51 -7.20 -3.34
C CYS A 293 10.83 -8.56 -2.75
N SER A 294 10.17 -9.58 -3.24
CA SER A 294 10.33 -10.95 -2.75
C SER A 294 11.79 -11.42 -2.80
N GLY A 295 12.25 -12.00 -1.70
CA GLY A 295 13.60 -12.46 -1.52
C GLY A 295 14.63 -11.38 -1.17
N ALA A 296 14.21 -10.14 -0.95
CA ALA A 296 15.11 -9.08 -0.52
C ALA A 296 15.71 -9.40 0.84
N THR A 297 17.02 -9.24 0.94
CA THR A 297 17.77 -9.07 2.19
C THR A 297 18.09 -7.59 2.38
N ILE A 298 18.58 -7.21 3.55
CA ILE A 298 19.01 -5.83 3.79
C ILE A 298 20.12 -5.42 2.81
N ASN A 299 21.10 -6.29 2.59
CA ASN A 299 22.22 -5.98 1.70
C ASN A 299 21.85 -6.11 0.21
N ALA A 300 21.04 -7.12 -0.18
CA ALA A 300 20.58 -7.33 -1.54
C ALA A 300 19.06 -7.16 -1.65
N GLY A 301 18.61 -6.27 -2.52
CA GLY A 301 17.22 -5.87 -2.69
C GLY A 301 16.88 -4.58 -1.96
N PHE A 302 17.26 -4.44 -0.70
CA PHE A 302 16.98 -3.19 0.02
C PHE A 302 18.06 -2.12 -0.22
N LEU A 303 19.32 -2.37 0.11
CA LEU A 303 20.45 -1.45 -0.10
C LEU A 303 21.12 -1.60 -1.46
N GLY A 304 21.29 -2.82 -1.94
CA GLY A 304 21.87 -3.18 -3.23
C GLY A 304 20.84 -3.78 -4.18
N SER A 305 21.20 -4.02 -5.43
CA SER A 305 20.37 -4.72 -6.40
C SER A 305 20.20 -6.20 -6.03
N GLN A 306 19.12 -6.82 -6.50
CA GLN A 306 18.87 -8.26 -6.37
C GLN A 306 18.45 -8.87 -7.71
N ARG A 307 18.41 -10.19 -7.79
CA ARG A 307 17.85 -10.92 -8.95
C ARG A 307 16.32 -10.75 -8.97
N ALA A 308 15.78 -10.55 -10.17
CA ALA A 308 14.34 -10.56 -10.40
C ALA A 308 13.76 -11.96 -10.16
N ARG A 309 12.52 -12.04 -9.68
CA ARG A 309 11.79 -13.30 -9.50
C ARG A 309 11.29 -13.84 -10.81
N GLU A 310 10.70 -12.95 -11.61
CA GLU A 310 10.25 -13.26 -12.96
C GLU A 310 10.89 -12.32 -13.96
N CYS A 311 11.14 -12.81 -15.17
CA CYS A 311 11.57 -12.00 -16.30
C CYS A 311 10.48 -12.02 -17.37
N PRO A 312 10.35 -10.96 -18.16
CA PRO A 312 9.53 -10.99 -19.35
C PRO A 312 10.03 -12.10 -20.29
N GLY A 313 9.18 -13.09 -20.56
CA GLY A 313 9.51 -14.24 -21.41
C GLY A 313 9.35 -15.57 -20.69
N ILE A 314 9.33 -16.64 -21.49
CA ILE A 314 9.13 -18.01 -21.00
C ILE A 314 10.48 -18.59 -20.56
N GLY A 315 10.67 -18.81 -19.27
CA GLY A 315 11.83 -19.51 -18.77
C GLY A 315 12.10 -19.28 -17.27
N PHE A 316 12.66 -20.31 -16.61
CA PHE A 316 13.01 -20.27 -15.19
C PHE A 316 14.31 -19.54 -14.88
N ALA A 317 15.15 -19.26 -15.86
CA ALA A 317 16.40 -18.55 -15.66
C ALA A 317 16.18 -17.05 -15.91
N CYS A 318 15.74 -16.36 -14.87
CA CYS A 318 15.74 -14.91 -14.89
C CYS A 318 17.17 -14.40 -14.71
N SER A 319 17.77 -13.84 -15.76
CA SER A 319 19.06 -13.16 -15.68
C SER A 319 18.93 -11.69 -15.29
N GLY A 320 17.68 -11.17 -15.20
CA GLY A 320 17.39 -9.79 -14.88
C GLY A 320 17.69 -9.46 -13.42
N THR A 321 18.12 -8.23 -13.18
CA THR A 321 18.28 -7.64 -11.85
C THR A 321 17.26 -6.52 -11.64
N VAL A 322 16.77 -6.39 -10.41
CA VAL A 322 16.00 -5.25 -9.96
C VAL A 322 16.88 -4.32 -9.13
N ARG A 323 16.62 -3.04 -9.25
CA ARG A 323 17.35 -1.99 -8.51
C ARG A 323 17.07 -2.10 -7.02
N SER A 324 17.95 -1.55 -6.19
CA SER A 324 17.70 -1.47 -4.76
C SER A 324 16.49 -0.57 -4.46
N GLN A 325 15.74 -0.95 -3.43
CA GLN A 325 14.57 -0.18 -2.99
C GLN A 325 14.96 1.24 -2.53
N ILE A 326 16.09 1.38 -1.86
CA ILE A 326 16.61 2.70 -1.44
C ILE A 326 16.95 3.57 -2.65
N SER A 327 17.61 3.02 -3.68
CA SER A 327 17.93 3.78 -4.91
C SER A 327 16.66 4.18 -5.66
N GLU A 328 15.68 3.27 -5.80
CA GLU A 328 14.42 3.55 -6.47
C GLU A 328 13.64 4.62 -5.72
N LEU A 329 13.53 4.53 -4.39
CA LEU A 329 12.86 5.54 -3.57
C LEU A 329 13.55 6.91 -3.65
N THR A 330 14.88 6.93 -3.64
CA THR A 330 15.66 8.18 -3.75
C THR A 330 15.39 8.87 -5.09
N GLU A 331 15.36 8.12 -6.19
CA GLU A 331 15.06 8.64 -7.52
C GLU A 331 13.63 9.19 -7.60
N LEU A 332 12.65 8.44 -7.09
CA LEU A 332 11.25 8.85 -7.05
C LEU A 332 11.04 10.14 -6.25
N LEU A 333 11.64 10.24 -5.07
CA LEU A 333 11.56 11.46 -4.26
C LEU A 333 12.28 12.64 -4.91
N THR A 334 13.42 12.40 -5.59
CA THR A 334 14.14 13.43 -6.34
C THR A 334 13.29 13.95 -7.49
N ALA A 335 12.60 13.06 -8.22
CA ALA A 335 11.67 13.44 -9.27
C ALA A 335 10.48 14.25 -8.73
N ALA A 336 9.87 13.79 -7.62
CA ALA A 336 8.77 14.50 -6.97
C ALA A 336 9.14 15.93 -6.52
N ARG A 337 10.34 16.11 -5.96
CA ARG A 337 10.85 17.40 -5.49
C ARG A 337 11.13 18.41 -6.57
N ARG A 338 11.21 17.99 -7.84
CA ARG A 338 11.27 18.95 -8.97
C ARG A 338 9.97 19.73 -9.13
N HIS A 339 8.84 19.13 -8.71
CA HIS A 339 7.51 19.72 -8.79
C HIS A 339 7.03 20.29 -7.44
N GLN A 340 7.42 19.65 -6.35
CA GLN A 340 7.12 20.06 -4.97
C GLN A 340 8.41 19.94 -4.13
N PRO A 341 9.19 21.02 -3.98
CA PRO A 341 10.51 20.99 -3.29
C PRO A 341 10.46 20.40 -1.88
N ASP A 342 9.37 20.63 -1.15
CA ASP A 342 9.18 20.16 0.23
C ASP A 342 8.58 18.75 0.32
N ARG A 343 8.38 18.05 -0.83
CA ARG A 343 7.79 16.71 -0.84
C ARG A 343 8.65 15.74 -0.05
N SER A 344 8.07 15.13 0.96
CA SER A 344 8.74 14.18 1.86
C SER A 344 7.83 13.00 2.17
N LEU A 345 8.42 11.90 2.62
CA LEU A 345 7.65 10.76 3.11
C LEU A 345 6.99 11.09 4.44
N ASP A 346 5.71 10.79 4.55
CA ASP A 346 4.96 10.83 5.81
C ASP A 346 5.10 9.52 6.57
N LEU A 347 5.20 8.37 5.85
CA LEU A 347 5.26 7.04 6.45
C LEU A 347 6.07 6.08 5.59
N VAL A 348 6.85 5.23 6.22
CA VAL A 348 7.47 4.03 5.64
C VAL A 348 6.95 2.81 6.37
N LEU A 349 6.35 1.87 5.65
CA LEU A 349 5.99 0.55 6.15
C LEU A 349 7.10 -0.43 5.75
N LEU A 350 7.73 -1.09 6.71
CA LEU A 350 8.91 -1.92 6.48
C LEU A 350 8.76 -3.29 7.12
N THR A 351 9.02 -4.34 6.35
CA THR A 351 9.24 -5.71 6.86
C THR A 351 10.42 -6.31 6.11
N ILE A 352 11.51 -6.58 6.81
CA ILE A 352 12.75 -7.13 6.23
C ILE A 352 13.58 -7.84 7.30
N GLY A 353 14.39 -8.81 6.90
CA GLY A 353 15.35 -9.51 7.78
C GLY A 353 15.20 -11.02 7.79
N ALA A 354 14.03 -11.56 7.43
CA ALA A 354 13.84 -13.01 7.38
C ALA A 354 14.77 -13.69 6.37
N ASN A 355 14.95 -13.09 5.19
CA ASN A 355 15.86 -13.63 4.18
C ASN A 355 17.32 -13.51 4.60
N ASP A 356 17.68 -12.50 5.40
CA ASP A 356 19.03 -12.34 5.94
C ASP A 356 19.44 -13.54 6.82
N ILE A 357 18.49 -14.12 7.57
CA ILE A 357 18.70 -15.30 8.42
C ILE A 357 18.36 -16.62 7.71
N LEU A 358 18.36 -16.63 6.39
CA LEU A 358 18.15 -17.84 5.57
C LEU A 358 16.78 -18.53 5.82
N PHE A 359 15.71 -17.74 6.07
CA PHE A 359 14.39 -18.26 6.44
C PHE A 359 13.87 -19.35 5.47
N SER A 360 14.00 -19.15 4.15
CA SER A 360 13.57 -20.14 3.16
C SER A 360 14.34 -21.47 3.30
N GLY A 361 15.62 -21.40 3.65
CA GLY A 361 16.45 -22.58 3.92
C GLY A 361 16.05 -23.30 5.22
N LEU A 362 15.60 -22.54 6.24
CA LEU A 362 15.04 -23.13 7.47
C LEU A 362 13.72 -23.86 7.19
N ILE A 363 12.83 -23.27 6.41
CA ILE A 363 11.58 -23.93 6.00
C ILE A 363 11.89 -25.21 5.20
N ALA A 364 12.80 -25.14 4.23
CA ALA A 364 13.24 -26.31 3.48
C ALA A 364 13.82 -27.41 4.40
N ASN A 365 14.55 -27.03 5.45
CA ASN A 365 15.08 -27.95 6.45
C ASN A 365 13.98 -28.74 7.19
N VAL A 366 12.85 -28.09 7.49
CA VAL A 366 11.72 -28.74 8.15
C VAL A 366 10.90 -29.61 7.18
N MET A 367 10.72 -29.14 5.95
CA MET A 367 9.83 -29.79 4.97
C MET A 367 10.44 -31.00 4.25
N ILE A 368 11.77 -31.03 4.08
CA ILE A 368 12.44 -32.06 3.30
C ILE A 368 12.87 -33.18 4.25
N GLU A 369 12.40 -34.41 3.97
CA GLU A 369 12.74 -35.60 4.76
C GLU A 369 14.24 -35.90 4.73
N PRO A 370 14.80 -36.46 5.83
CA PRO A 370 16.17 -36.98 5.84
C PRO A 370 16.42 -37.97 4.70
N GLY A 371 17.52 -37.79 3.96
CA GLY A 371 17.86 -38.67 2.83
C GLY A 371 18.90 -38.04 1.90
N THR A 372 19.12 -38.72 0.78
CA THR A 372 20.12 -38.28 -0.22
C THR A 372 19.81 -36.93 -0.80
N GLU A 373 18.53 -36.65 -1.09
CA GLU A 373 18.04 -35.36 -1.65
C GLU A 373 18.37 -34.24 -0.67
N ARG A 374 18.02 -34.38 0.60
CA ARG A 374 18.35 -33.39 1.64
C ARG A 374 19.84 -33.13 1.77
N SER A 375 20.64 -34.19 1.68
CA SER A 375 22.13 -34.07 1.74
C SER A 375 22.68 -33.29 0.54
N LEU A 376 22.14 -33.50 -0.65
CA LEU A 376 22.50 -32.75 -1.86
C LEU A 376 22.09 -31.28 -1.77
N LEU A 377 20.87 -31.01 -1.30
CA LEU A 377 20.33 -29.64 -1.14
C LEU A 377 21.08 -28.88 -0.04
N SER A 378 21.49 -29.53 1.03
CA SER A 378 22.34 -28.95 2.08
C SER A 378 23.72 -28.57 1.54
N ARG A 379 24.37 -29.47 0.75
CA ARG A 379 25.64 -29.15 0.10
C ARG A 379 25.53 -28.04 -0.93
N GLY A 380 24.35 -27.87 -1.56
CA GLY A 380 24.05 -26.81 -2.48
C GLY A 380 23.69 -25.47 -1.81
N GLY A 381 23.70 -25.38 -0.47
CA GLY A 381 23.35 -24.17 0.27
C GLY A 381 21.86 -23.79 0.21
N ILE A 382 20.97 -24.73 -0.16
CA ILE A 382 19.52 -24.50 -0.26
C ILE A 382 18.85 -24.70 1.10
N ILE A 383 19.38 -25.62 1.93
CA ILE A 383 18.90 -25.91 3.28
C ILE A 383 19.81 -25.21 4.28
N ALA A 384 19.25 -24.44 5.17
CA ALA A 384 19.94 -23.79 6.27
C ALA A 384 19.73 -24.55 7.59
N SER A 385 20.73 -24.51 8.48
CA SER A 385 20.59 -24.99 9.84
C SER A 385 20.10 -23.89 10.79
N VAL A 386 19.50 -24.29 11.90
CA VAL A 386 19.07 -23.35 12.96
C VAL A 386 20.29 -22.64 13.56
N GLU A 387 21.41 -23.36 13.74
CA GLU A 387 22.65 -22.80 14.28
C GLU A 387 23.28 -21.73 13.37
N GLU A 388 23.26 -21.96 12.06
CA GLU A 388 23.72 -20.99 11.06
C GLU A 388 22.83 -19.74 11.09
N ALA A 389 21.50 -19.91 11.05
CA ALA A 389 20.56 -18.80 11.13
C ALA A 389 20.69 -17.99 12.43
N GLN A 390 20.89 -18.68 13.57
CA GLN A 390 21.12 -18.04 14.86
C GLN A 390 22.43 -17.23 14.85
N THR A 391 23.48 -17.77 14.25
CA THR A 391 24.77 -17.07 14.12
C THR A 391 24.63 -15.77 13.34
N ILE A 392 23.88 -15.80 12.21
CA ILE A 392 23.61 -14.61 11.40
C ILE A 392 22.75 -13.62 12.19
N LEU A 393 21.71 -14.11 12.86
CA LEU A 393 20.81 -13.29 13.69
C LEU A 393 21.58 -12.50 14.76
N ASP A 394 22.51 -13.15 15.45
CA ASP A 394 23.20 -12.54 16.58
C ASP A 394 24.38 -11.65 16.15
N ARG A 395 25.10 -12.02 15.09
CA ARG A 395 26.36 -11.37 14.73
C ARG A 395 26.26 -10.41 13.56
N GLU A 396 25.44 -10.71 12.55
CA GLU A 396 25.41 -9.96 11.30
C GLU A 396 24.20 -9.03 11.19
N LEU A 397 23.02 -9.52 11.57
CA LEU A 397 21.76 -8.82 11.38
C LEU A 397 21.71 -7.47 12.08
N PRO A 398 22.22 -7.27 13.32
CA PRO A 398 22.24 -5.96 13.96
C PRO A 398 23.03 -4.91 13.16
N GLY A 399 24.17 -5.31 12.59
CA GLY A 399 24.98 -4.46 11.72
C GLY A 399 24.27 -4.11 10.41
N ASN A 400 23.55 -5.04 9.83
CA ASN A 400 22.76 -4.82 8.63
C ASN A 400 21.60 -3.85 8.91
N PHE A 401 20.88 -3.99 10.03
CA PHE A 401 19.85 -3.01 10.44
C PHE A 401 20.43 -1.62 10.70
N ALA A 402 21.64 -1.50 11.23
CA ALA A 402 22.31 -0.22 11.38
C ALA A 402 22.54 0.48 10.03
N LYS A 403 22.95 -0.28 9.00
CA LYS A 403 23.07 0.23 7.61
C LYS A 403 21.71 0.64 7.03
N ALA A 404 20.66 -0.17 7.21
CA ALA A 404 19.31 0.14 6.77
C ALA A 404 18.78 1.44 7.40
N ARG A 405 18.97 1.60 8.72
CA ARG A 405 18.61 2.83 9.45
C ARG A 405 19.34 4.06 8.91
N ALA A 406 20.63 3.93 8.65
CA ALA A 406 21.44 5.02 8.10
C ALA A 406 20.95 5.44 6.71
N ALA A 407 20.57 4.49 5.85
CA ALA A 407 20.05 4.74 4.51
C ALA A 407 18.64 5.35 4.52
N LEU A 408 17.76 4.94 5.44
CA LEU A 408 16.39 5.47 5.55
C LEU A 408 16.34 6.88 6.13
N LYS A 409 17.20 7.19 7.09
CA LYS A 409 17.14 8.44 7.86
C LYS A 409 17.05 9.71 7.00
N PRO A 410 17.84 9.91 5.94
CA PRO A 410 17.72 11.10 5.09
C PRO A 410 16.43 11.14 4.27
N LEU A 411 15.84 9.98 3.93
CA LEU A 411 14.63 9.87 3.12
C LEU A 411 13.37 10.25 3.89
N VAL A 412 13.41 10.10 5.23
CA VAL A 412 12.30 10.43 6.14
C VAL A 412 12.53 11.76 6.90
N GLY A 413 13.32 12.67 6.35
CA GLY A 413 13.56 13.98 6.95
C GLY A 413 14.35 13.94 8.26
N GLY A 414 15.19 12.93 8.45
CA GLY A 414 16.04 12.77 9.62
C GLY A 414 15.39 12.08 10.83
N SER A 415 14.08 11.87 10.84
CA SER A 415 13.34 11.23 11.94
C SER A 415 12.84 9.84 11.56
N LEU A 416 13.34 8.81 12.23
CA LEU A 416 12.87 7.43 12.06
C LEU A 416 11.49 7.16 12.70
N SER A 417 10.87 8.12 13.39
CA SER A 417 9.50 8.00 13.90
C SER A 417 8.46 7.83 12.78
N ARG A 418 8.83 8.14 11.54
CA ARG A 418 8.03 7.90 10.33
C ARG A 418 8.18 6.49 9.76
N VAL A 419 8.99 5.63 10.37
CA VAL A 419 9.19 4.24 9.94
C VAL A 419 8.49 3.31 10.89
N VAL A 420 7.49 2.60 10.38
CA VAL A 420 6.81 1.53 11.10
C VAL A 420 7.39 0.20 10.64
N TYR A 421 8.12 -0.46 11.53
CA TYR A 421 8.61 -1.80 11.30
C TYR A 421 7.58 -2.82 11.75
N VAL A 422 7.11 -3.64 10.81
CA VAL A 422 6.17 -4.73 11.07
C VAL A 422 6.94 -6.03 11.15
N THR A 423 6.84 -6.71 12.27
CA THR A 423 7.50 -8.00 12.52
C THR A 423 6.77 -9.13 11.80
N TYR A 424 7.46 -10.26 11.64
CA TYR A 424 6.86 -11.46 11.06
C TYR A 424 5.92 -12.13 12.08
N GLY A 425 4.81 -12.69 11.57
CA GLY A 425 4.00 -13.61 12.35
C GLY A 425 4.78 -14.90 12.62
N ASN A 426 4.45 -15.58 13.69
CA ASN A 426 5.04 -16.91 13.95
C ASN A 426 4.31 -17.96 13.09
N PRO A 427 4.95 -18.55 12.07
CA PRO A 427 4.31 -19.50 11.17
C PRO A 427 3.95 -20.84 11.84
N ALA A 428 4.48 -21.10 13.03
CA ALA A 428 4.19 -22.31 13.79
C ALA A 428 2.96 -22.19 14.72
N LEU A 429 2.28 -21.05 14.70
CA LEU A 429 1.10 -20.83 15.50
C LEU A 429 -0.16 -20.73 14.63
N ALA A 430 -1.18 -21.51 14.93
CA ALA A 430 -2.53 -21.42 14.36
C ALA A 430 -3.35 -20.28 14.98
N GLY A 431 -2.94 -19.75 16.12
CA GLY A 431 -3.55 -18.64 16.85
C GLY A 431 -2.56 -18.01 17.83
N PRO A 432 -2.94 -16.99 18.60
CA PRO A 432 -2.03 -16.24 19.45
C PRO A 432 -1.16 -17.10 20.39
N GLU A 433 -1.69 -18.21 20.85
CA GLU A 433 -1.00 -19.16 21.74
C GLU A 433 -1.19 -20.62 21.37
N THR A 434 -1.80 -20.88 20.19
CA THR A 434 -2.16 -22.23 19.76
C THR A 434 -1.12 -22.69 18.74
N PRO A 435 -0.26 -23.66 19.06
CA PRO A 435 0.65 -24.24 18.08
C PRO A 435 -0.11 -24.90 16.93
N CYS A 436 0.45 -24.84 15.73
CA CYS A 436 -0.04 -25.65 14.63
C CYS A 436 0.06 -27.15 15.01
N PRO A 437 -0.92 -27.99 14.62
CA PRO A 437 -0.78 -29.42 14.80
C PRO A 437 0.47 -29.91 14.05
N GLY A 438 1.27 -30.71 14.73
CA GLY A 438 2.48 -31.26 14.14
C GLY A 438 2.16 -32.28 13.05
N GLY A 439 3.09 -32.50 12.12
CA GLY A 439 2.99 -33.48 11.06
C GLY A 439 2.50 -32.93 9.72
N ARG A 440 2.35 -33.82 8.73
CA ARG A 440 2.00 -33.43 7.35
C ARG A 440 0.58 -32.88 7.17
N ASP A 441 -0.31 -33.13 8.11
CA ASP A 441 -1.68 -32.66 8.08
C ASP A 441 -1.84 -31.23 8.61
N GLY A 442 -0.76 -30.65 9.11
CA GLY A 442 -0.71 -29.27 9.63
C GLY A 442 -0.27 -28.21 8.61
N PHE A 443 -0.01 -28.60 7.35
CA PHE A 443 0.40 -27.70 6.26
C PHE A 443 -0.48 -27.90 5.03
#